data_cd15012b4b504c500011526def5dc49e
#
_entry.id   cd15012b4b504c500011526def5dc49e
#
_cell.length_a   1.000
_cell.length_b   1.000
_cell.length_c   1.000
_cell.angle_alpha   90.00
_cell.angle_beta   90.00
_cell.angle_gamma   90.00
#
_symmetry.space_group_name_H-M   'P 1'
#
loop_
_entity.id
_entity.type
_entity.pdbx_description
1 polymer ?
#
loop_
_entity_poly.entity_id
_entity_poly.type
_entity_poly.pdbx_seq_one_letter_code
_entity_poly.pdbx_strand_id
1 'polypeptide(L)'
;FSASDAVKNLYNKVPPSLRATLQSEDGQTQLFQVAFQNQLEAYHDVYALALGLDPETVNYQTNILGLDATAFTTLLANFDALQVAPNGQTVYYDPATGLALTGRGLEDDVIDISLTLIFGGEDGTRFNGENDSPLLTSDNVSIGTRTYGDFPYLEAPVMNN
;
A
#
# COMPACT_ATOMS: atom_id res chain seq x y z
N PHE A 1 2.46 4.19 5.79
CA PHE A 1 1.26 4.47 6.60
C PHE A 1 1.64 4.74 8.07
N SER A 2 2.08 5.92 8.39
CA SER A 2 2.37 6.27 9.79
C SER A 2 2.06 7.74 10.00
N ALA A 3 0.98 8.04 10.69
CA ALA A 3 0.56 9.39 11.02
C ALA A 3 1.54 10.11 11.96
N SER A 4 2.32 9.36 12.73
CA SER A 4 3.29 9.93 13.67
C SER A 4 4.40 8.94 13.98
N ASP A 5 5.54 9.46 14.42
CA ASP A 5 6.65 8.64 14.92
C ASP A 5 6.26 7.77 16.11
N ALA A 6 5.33 8.24 16.94
CA ALA A 6 4.83 7.46 18.07
C ALA A 6 4.11 6.20 17.64
N VAL A 7 3.17 6.31 16.67
CA VAL A 7 2.43 5.17 16.12
C VAL A 7 3.38 4.22 15.39
N LYS A 8 4.28 4.75 14.57
CA LYS A 8 5.29 3.95 13.86
C LYS A 8 6.16 3.15 14.82
N ASN A 9 6.69 3.81 15.83
CA ASN A 9 7.57 3.18 16.82
C ASN A 9 6.82 2.13 17.65
N LEU A 10 5.56 2.38 17.98
CA LEU A 10 4.72 1.40 18.67
C LEU A 10 4.45 0.19 17.77
N TYR A 11 4.05 0.41 16.52
CA TYR A 11 3.81 -0.66 15.55
C TYR A 11 5.03 -1.58 15.39
N ASN A 12 6.22 -1.01 15.29
CA ASN A 12 7.46 -1.77 15.14
C ASN A 12 7.86 -2.55 16.40
N LYS A 13 7.41 -2.12 17.59
CA LYS A 13 7.70 -2.78 18.87
C LYS A 13 6.70 -3.87 19.23
N VAL A 14 5.48 -3.78 18.74
CA VAL A 14 4.42 -4.72 19.05
C VAL A 14 4.54 -5.96 18.16
N PRO A 15 4.63 -7.17 18.73
CA PRO A 15 4.60 -8.40 17.94
C PRO A 15 3.35 -8.44 17.05
N PRO A 16 3.45 -8.93 15.80
CA PRO A 16 2.31 -9.01 14.88
C PRO A 16 1.07 -9.65 15.48
N SER A 17 1.24 -10.75 16.24
CA SER A 17 0.15 -11.47 16.90
C SER A 17 -0.61 -10.67 17.96
N LEU A 18 -0.05 -9.56 18.44
CA LEU A 18 -0.68 -8.69 19.44
C LEU A 18 -1.24 -7.40 18.85
N ARG A 19 -0.94 -7.07 17.60
CA ARG A 19 -1.38 -5.81 16.99
C ARG A 19 -2.89 -5.68 16.94
N ALA A 20 -3.59 -6.76 16.61
CA ALA A 20 -5.05 -6.79 16.56
C ALA A 20 -5.72 -6.64 17.93
N THR A 21 -5.00 -6.84 19.03
CA THR A 21 -5.55 -6.74 20.39
C THR A 21 -5.47 -5.34 20.99
N LEU A 22 -4.68 -4.45 20.37
CA LEU A 22 -4.55 -3.08 20.85
C LEU A 22 -5.75 -2.26 20.39
N GLN A 23 -6.44 -1.67 21.38
CA GLN A 23 -7.60 -0.83 21.16
C GLN A 23 -7.21 0.64 21.12
N SER A 24 -7.96 1.42 20.36
CA SER A 24 -7.92 2.86 20.41
C SER A 24 -8.57 3.38 21.69
N GLU A 25 -8.57 4.70 21.91
CA GLU A 25 -9.15 5.32 23.13
C GLU A 25 -10.65 5.03 23.30
N ASP A 26 -11.36 4.71 22.23
CA ASP A 26 -12.78 4.30 22.28
C ASP A 26 -12.98 2.88 22.86
N GLY A 27 -11.90 2.11 23.01
CA GLY A 27 -11.92 0.74 23.51
C GLY A 27 -12.63 -0.26 22.61
N GLN A 28 -12.97 0.11 21.38
CA GLN A 28 -13.71 -0.73 20.42
C GLN A 28 -13.00 -0.91 19.10
N THR A 29 -12.20 0.07 18.68
CA THR A 29 -11.55 0.08 17.37
C THR A 29 -10.09 -0.28 17.51
N GLN A 30 -9.56 -1.04 16.56
CA GLN A 30 -8.16 -1.41 16.54
C GLN A 30 -7.27 -0.18 16.37
N LEU A 31 -6.31 0.02 17.27
CA LEU A 31 -5.46 1.22 17.33
C LEU A 31 -4.75 1.53 16.01
N PHE A 32 -4.08 0.54 15.42
CA PHE A 32 -3.31 0.75 14.20
C PHE A 32 -4.22 0.92 12.97
N GLN A 33 -5.37 0.25 12.94
CA GLN A 33 -6.33 0.41 11.86
C GLN A 33 -6.82 1.85 11.78
N VAL A 34 -7.26 2.43 12.91
CA VAL A 34 -7.72 3.83 12.96
C VAL A 34 -6.61 4.80 12.58
N ALA A 35 -5.40 4.60 13.11
CA ALA A 35 -4.28 5.47 12.79
C ALA A 35 -3.91 5.44 11.31
N PHE A 36 -3.98 4.28 10.67
CA PHE A 36 -3.71 4.11 9.25
C PHE A 36 -4.84 4.66 8.38
N GLN A 37 -6.09 4.51 8.80
CA GLN A 37 -7.22 5.09 8.09
C GLN A 37 -7.19 6.62 8.13
N ASN A 38 -6.91 7.22 9.27
CA ASN A 38 -6.74 8.67 9.37
C ASN A 38 -5.61 9.18 8.46
N GLN A 39 -4.53 8.42 8.35
CA GLN A 39 -3.44 8.78 7.44
C GLN A 39 -3.83 8.61 5.97
N LEU A 40 -4.61 7.58 5.64
CA LEU A 40 -5.11 7.34 4.29
C LEU A 40 -5.99 8.51 3.81
N GLU A 41 -6.91 8.97 4.66
CA GLU A 41 -7.75 10.14 4.35
C GLU A 41 -6.92 11.42 4.28
N ALA A 42 -5.98 11.63 5.19
CA ALA A 42 -5.09 12.80 5.15
C ALA A 42 -4.28 12.90 3.85
N TYR A 43 -3.91 11.79 3.22
CA TYR A 43 -3.29 11.82 1.89
C TYR A 43 -4.26 12.37 0.84
N HIS A 44 -5.52 11.96 0.85
CA HIS A 44 -6.53 12.46 -0.08
C HIS A 44 -6.80 13.95 0.14
N ASP A 45 -6.92 14.39 1.39
CA ASP A 45 -7.10 15.82 1.74
C ASP A 45 -5.95 16.70 1.22
N VAL A 46 -4.71 16.27 1.43
CA VAL A 46 -3.52 17.01 0.98
C VAL A 46 -3.48 17.13 -0.54
N TYR A 47 -3.78 16.05 -1.26
CA TYR A 47 -3.81 16.10 -2.72
C TYR A 47 -5.01 16.88 -3.25
N ALA A 48 -6.18 16.77 -2.63
CA ALA A 48 -7.33 17.60 -2.97
C ALA A 48 -6.98 19.09 -2.89
N LEU A 49 -6.39 19.52 -1.78
CA LEU A 49 -5.95 20.91 -1.60
C LEU A 49 -4.89 21.32 -2.64
N ALA A 50 -3.92 20.47 -2.93
CA ALA A 50 -2.88 20.75 -3.92
C ALA A 50 -3.44 20.91 -5.35
N LEU A 51 -4.54 20.24 -5.65
CA LEU A 51 -5.24 20.29 -6.93
C LEU A 51 -6.33 21.38 -6.98
N GLY A 52 -6.54 22.12 -5.89
CA GLY A 52 -7.60 23.13 -5.78
C GLY A 52 -9.00 22.53 -5.70
N LEU A 53 -9.11 21.27 -5.26
CA LEU A 53 -10.37 20.58 -5.03
C LEU A 53 -10.79 20.69 -3.57
N ASP A 54 -12.08 20.47 -3.32
CA ASP A 54 -12.60 20.42 -1.96
C ASP A 54 -12.23 19.07 -1.31
N PRO A 55 -11.49 19.05 -0.19
CA PRO A 55 -11.12 17.82 0.53
C PRO A 55 -12.31 16.93 0.85
N GLU A 56 -13.46 17.50 1.20
CA GLU A 56 -14.67 16.74 1.51
C GLU A 56 -15.19 15.90 0.32
N THR A 57 -14.73 16.20 -0.90
CA THR A 57 -15.14 15.53 -2.15
C THR A 57 -14.14 14.50 -2.66
N VAL A 58 -12.94 14.47 -2.10
CA VAL A 58 -11.82 13.61 -2.55
C VAL A 58 -11.45 12.61 -1.46
N ASN A 59 -12.36 11.72 -1.15
CA ASN A 59 -12.14 10.66 -0.16
C ASN A 59 -11.56 9.40 -0.80
N TYR A 60 -11.00 8.52 0.02
CA TYR A 60 -10.61 7.18 -0.42
C TYR A 60 -11.80 6.44 -1.03
N GLN A 61 -11.56 5.74 -2.10
CA GLN A 61 -12.53 4.84 -2.73
C GLN A 61 -12.07 3.40 -2.58
N THR A 62 -13.02 2.47 -2.56
CA THR A 62 -12.72 1.03 -2.66
C THR A 62 -11.67 0.81 -3.75
N ASN A 63 -10.63 0.07 -3.44
CA ASN A 63 -9.51 -0.12 -4.35
C ASN A 63 -9.74 -1.32 -5.29
N ILE A 64 -8.81 -1.55 -6.21
CA ILE A 64 -8.86 -2.65 -7.20
C ILE A 64 -8.93 -4.05 -6.57
N LEU A 65 -8.65 -4.19 -5.28
CA LEU A 65 -8.80 -5.45 -4.53
C LEU A 65 -10.19 -5.59 -3.89
N GLY A 66 -11.08 -4.62 -4.10
CA GLY A 66 -12.42 -4.60 -3.50
C GLY A 66 -12.41 -4.22 -2.01
N LEU A 67 -11.32 -3.61 -1.52
CA LEU A 67 -11.18 -3.23 -0.12
C LEU A 67 -11.55 -1.75 0.07
N ASP A 68 -12.54 -1.49 0.93
CA ASP A 68 -12.84 -0.14 1.41
C ASP A 68 -11.76 0.35 2.40
N ALA A 69 -11.87 1.60 2.87
CA ALA A 69 -10.88 2.21 3.75
C ALA A 69 -10.63 1.38 5.01
N THR A 70 -11.68 0.88 5.64
CA THR A 70 -11.60 0.08 6.87
C THR A 70 -10.95 -1.28 6.60
N ALA A 71 -11.38 -1.98 5.56
CA ALA A 71 -10.84 -3.28 5.19
C ALA A 71 -9.37 -3.17 4.77
N PHE A 72 -9.03 -2.17 3.96
CA PHE A 72 -7.65 -1.95 3.51
C PHE A 72 -6.73 -1.61 4.68
N THR A 73 -7.12 -0.70 5.57
CA THR A 73 -6.29 -0.32 6.71
C THR A 73 -6.25 -1.39 7.80
N THR A 74 -7.28 -2.22 7.93
CA THR A 74 -7.25 -3.43 8.75
C THR A 74 -6.22 -4.42 8.23
N LEU A 75 -6.20 -4.65 6.92
CA LEU A 75 -5.18 -5.50 6.29
C LEU A 75 -3.78 -4.98 6.58
N LEU A 76 -3.52 -3.69 6.36
CA LEU A 76 -2.22 -3.06 6.62
C LEU A 76 -1.81 -3.12 8.10
N ALA A 77 -2.76 -2.93 9.01
CA ALA A 77 -2.50 -2.97 10.45
C ALA A 77 -2.11 -4.37 10.94
N ASN A 78 -2.57 -5.39 10.26
CA ASN A 78 -2.35 -6.79 10.62
C ASN A 78 -1.27 -7.50 9.79
N PHE A 79 -0.49 -6.75 8.99
CA PHE A 79 0.64 -7.34 8.29
C PHE A 79 1.58 -8.02 9.27
N ASP A 80 1.81 -9.31 9.05
CA ASP A 80 2.82 -10.08 9.75
C ASP A 80 4.20 -9.89 9.08
N ALA A 81 5.20 -10.61 9.58
CA ALA A 81 6.49 -10.74 8.93
C ALA A 81 6.32 -11.16 7.45
N LEU A 82 7.35 -11.00 6.66
CA LEU A 82 7.35 -11.34 5.24
C LEU A 82 6.62 -12.65 4.97
N GLN A 83 5.47 -12.56 4.32
CA GLN A 83 4.70 -13.72 3.88
C GLN A 83 4.90 -13.88 2.37
N VAL A 84 5.34 -15.05 1.98
CA VAL A 84 5.54 -15.43 0.59
C VAL A 84 4.66 -16.63 0.32
N ALA A 85 3.81 -16.55 -0.70
CA ALA A 85 3.02 -17.69 -1.10
C ALA A 85 3.93 -18.85 -1.55
N PRO A 86 3.54 -20.11 -1.32
CA PRO A 86 4.35 -21.27 -1.72
C PRO A 86 4.73 -21.30 -3.20
N ASN A 87 3.96 -20.64 -4.03
CA ASN A 87 4.16 -20.55 -5.50
C ASN A 87 4.98 -19.35 -5.95
N GLY A 88 5.64 -18.64 -5.02
CA GLY A 88 6.37 -17.41 -5.37
C GLY A 88 5.45 -16.25 -5.78
N GLN A 89 4.29 -16.16 -5.19
CA GLN A 89 3.34 -15.11 -5.48
C GLN A 89 3.83 -13.74 -5.03
N THR A 90 3.51 -12.74 -5.81
CA THR A 90 4.05 -11.39 -5.73
C THR A 90 3.01 -10.31 -5.44
N VAL A 91 1.73 -10.67 -5.31
CA VAL A 91 0.65 -9.72 -5.05
C VAL A 91 0.53 -9.37 -3.56
N TYR A 92 0.05 -8.17 -3.28
CA TYR A 92 -0.15 -7.67 -1.92
C TYR A 92 -1.18 -8.45 -1.10
N TYR A 93 -2.18 -8.99 -1.77
CA TYR A 93 -3.33 -9.62 -1.14
C TYR A 93 -3.81 -10.78 -1.99
N ASP A 94 -4.07 -11.90 -1.35
CA ASP A 94 -4.72 -13.05 -1.96
C ASP A 94 -6.19 -13.10 -1.52
N PRO A 95 -7.14 -12.76 -2.40
CA PRO A 95 -8.56 -12.78 -2.04
C PRO A 95 -9.10 -14.19 -1.75
N ALA A 96 -8.46 -15.24 -2.26
CA ALA A 96 -8.89 -16.62 -2.02
C ALA A 96 -8.60 -17.08 -0.59
N THR A 97 -7.54 -16.58 0.02
CA THR A 97 -7.14 -16.94 1.39
C THR A 97 -7.35 -15.81 2.40
N GLY A 98 -7.60 -14.58 1.93
CA GLY A 98 -7.68 -13.39 2.77
C GLY A 98 -6.34 -12.98 3.39
N LEU A 99 -5.22 -13.51 2.89
CA LEU A 99 -3.89 -13.23 3.43
C LEU A 99 -3.27 -12.01 2.77
N ALA A 100 -2.66 -11.17 3.61
CA ALA A 100 -1.80 -10.10 3.16
C ALA A 100 -0.41 -10.65 2.82
N LEU A 101 -0.08 -10.66 1.55
CA LEU A 101 1.21 -11.14 1.05
C LEU A 101 2.19 -9.97 0.97
N THR A 102 3.29 -10.06 1.68
CA THR A 102 4.33 -9.02 1.73
C THR A 102 5.52 -9.31 0.83
N GLY A 103 5.61 -10.51 0.26
CA GLY A 103 6.60 -10.87 -0.75
C GLY A 103 6.34 -10.16 -2.08
N ARG A 104 7.42 -9.81 -2.78
CA ARG A 104 7.39 -9.12 -4.08
C ARG A 104 8.25 -9.88 -5.08
N GLY A 105 7.81 -9.88 -6.32
CA GLY A 105 8.67 -10.30 -7.44
C GLY A 105 9.75 -9.26 -7.72
N LEU A 106 10.81 -9.69 -8.36
CA LEU A 106 11.90 -8.80 -8.76
C LEU A 106 11.46 -7.79 -9.84
N GLU A 107 10.35 -8.07 -10.52
CA GLU A 107 9.76 -7.24 -11.58
C GLU A 107 8.60 -6.38 -11.11
N ASP A 108 8.20 -6.49 -9.83
CA ASP A 108 7.10 -5.71 -9.31
C ASP A 108 7.52 -4.26 -9.06
N ASP A 109 6.81 -3.33 -9.66
CA ASP A 109 6.87 -1.92 -9.30
C ASP A 109 6.04 -1.67 -8.04
N VAL A 110 6.69 -1.85 -6.90
CA VAL A 110 6.02 -1.81 -5.58
C VAL A 110 5.46 -0.42 -5.27
N ILE A 111 6.10 0.63 -5.78
CA ILE A 111 5.64 2.00 -5.55
C ILE A 111 4.35 2.24 -6.32
N ASP A 112 4.33 1.96 -7.62
CA ASP A 112 3.14 2.14 -8.45
C ASP A 112 1.98 1.24 -8.02
N ILE A 113 2.25 -0.01 -7.62
CA ILE A 113 1.23 -0.88 -7.03
C ILE A 113 0.64 -0.26 -5.75
N SER A 114 1.48 0.26 -4.86
CA SER A 114 1.03 0.88 -3.61
C SER A 114 0.24 2.17 -3.86
N LEU A 115 0.69 3.01 -4.77
CA LEU A 115 0.00 4.24 -5.16
C LEU A 115 -1.37 3.93 -5.81
N THR A 116 -1.43 2.90 -6.66
CA THR A 116 -2.69 2.45 -7.26
C THR A 116 -3.68 1.96 -6.21
N LEU A 117 -3.24 1.24 -5.18
CA LEU A 117 -4.10 0.82 -4.07
C LEU A 117 -4.62 2.00 -3.24
N ILE A 118 -3.88 3.10 -3.17
CA ILE A 118 -4.27 4.29 -2.42
C ILE A 118 -5.16 5.22 -3.25
N PHE A 119 -4.81 5.47 -4.50
CA PHE A 119 -5.41 6.54 -5.31
C PHE A 119 -6.18 6.06 -6.53
N GLY A 120 -6.02 4.81 -6.94
CA GLY A 120 -6.56 4.30 -8.21
C GLY A 120 -8.07 4.05 -8.23
N GLY A 121 -8.72 3.91 -7.07
CA GLY A 121 -10.13 3.51 -7.00
C GLY A 121 -10.37 2.07 -7.43
N GLU A 122 -11.61 1.72 -7.76
CA GLU A 122 -12.04 0.33 -8.03
C GLU A 122 -11.40 -0.29 -9.27
N ASP A 123 -11.07 0.51 -10.25
CA ASP A 123 -10.49 0.05 -11.52
C ASP A 123 -9.01 0.43 -11.68
N GLY A 124 -8.43 1.11 -10.69
CA GLY A 124 -7.04 1.55 -10.73
C GLY A 124 -6.79 2.81 -11.57
N THR A 125 -7.83 3.44 -12.13
CA THR A 125 -7.68 4.51 -13.11
C THR A 125 -8.04 5.90 -12.61
N ARG A 126 -8.56 6.04 -11.38
CA ARG A 126 -9.07 7.30 -10.85
C ARG A 126 -8.11 8.48 -10.96
N PHE A 127 -6.84 8.28 -10.63
CA PHE A 127 -5.80 9.30 -10.67
C PHE A 127 -4.57 8.77 -11.42
N ASN A 128 -4.78 8.28 -12.63
CA ASN A 128 -3.73 7.68 -13.45
C ASN A 128 -3.09 8.64 -14.48
N GLY A 129 -3.46 9.93 -14.45
CA GLY A 129 -2.96 10.93 -15.39
C GLY A 129 -3.68 10.97 -16.72
N GLU A 130 -4.72 10.19 -16.91
CA GLU A 130 -5.56 10.21 -18.12
C GLU A 130 -6.79 11.10 -17.93
N ASN A 131 -7.37 11.56 -19.05
CA ASN A 131 -8.61 12.35 -19.04
C ASN A 131 -8.58 13.57 -18.11
N ASP A 132 -7.46 14.30 -18.11
CA ASP A 132 -7.22 15.48 -17.25
C ASP A 132 -7.17 15.16 -15.75
N SER A 133 -7.12 13.89 -15.37
CA SER A 133 -6.89 13.53 -13.97
C SER A 133 -5.41 13.71 -13.59
N PRO A 134 -5.11 14.05 -12.33
CA PRO A 134 -3.73 14.07 -11.87
C PRO A 134 -3.13 12.67 -11.88
N LEU A 135 -1.82 12.57 -12.07
CA LEU A 135 -1.10 11.31 -11.94
C LEU A 135 -0.65 11.11 -10.49
N LEU A 136 -1.36 10.25 -9.76
CA LEU A 136 -1.05 9.89 -8.37
C LEU A 136 -0.82 8.36 -8.21
N THR A 137 -0.99 7.59 -9.28
CA THR A 137 -0.84 6.13 -9.25
C THR A 137 0.53 5.64 -9.72
N SER A 138 1.45 6.56 -10.04
CA SER A 138 2.81 6.24 -10.44
C SER A 138 3.79 7.32 -9.97
N ASP A 139 5.02 6.91 -9.66
CA ASP A 139 6.14 7.81 -9.38
C ASP A 139 6.93 8.18 -10.66
N ASN A 140 6.47 7.74 -11.83
CA ASN A 140 7.13 7.90 -13.13
C ASN A 140 8.52 7.25 -13.22
N VAL A 141 8.83 6.31 -12.35
CA VAL A 141 10.07 5.54 -12.39
C VAL A 141 9.74 4.10 -12.76
N SER A 142 10.13 3.66 -13.93
CA SER A 142 9.95 2.25 -14.31
C SER A 142 11.10 1.39 -13.79
N ILE A 143 10.82 0.13 -13.50
CA ILE A 143 11.84 -0.87 -13.15
C ILE A 143 12.88 -1.11 -14.25
N GLY A 144 12.62 -0.59 -15.44
CA GLY A 144 13.47 -0.76 -16.62
C GLY A 144 13.41 -2.19 -17.18
N THR A 145 14.14 -2.41 -18.25
CA THR A 145 14.34 -3.76 -18.83
C THR A 145 15.45 -4.45 -18.06
N ARG A 146 15.11 -5.41 -17.23
CA ARG A 146 16.07 -6.24 -16.52
C ARG A 146 15.87 -7.69 -16.92
N THR A 147 16.97 -8.39 -17.11
CA THR A 147 16.97 -9.84 -17.25
C THR A 147 17.49 -10.44 -15.96
N TYR A 148 16.81 -11.47 -15.48
CA TYR A 148 17.19 -12.17 -14.26
C TYR A 148 17.70 -13.56 -14.66
N GLY A 149 18.88 -13.92 -14.15
CA GLY A 149 19.39 -15.28 -14.26
C GLY A 149 18.75 -16.23 -13.25
N ASP A 150 19.17 -17.46 -13.28
CA ASP A 150 18.88 -18.42 -12.21
C ASP A 150 19.44 -17.91 -10.87
N PHE A 151 18.90 -18.48 -9.76
CA PHE A 151 19.43 -18.13 -8.44
C PHE A 151 20.97 -18.14 -8.43
N PRO A 152 21.65 -17.06 -7.94
CA PRO A 152 21.18 -15.98 -7.06
C PRO A 152 20.60 -14.71 -7.74
N TYR A 153 20.08 -14.79 -8.94
CA TYR A 153 19.43 -13.71 -9.71
C TYR A 153 20.31 -12.53 -10.09
N LEU A 154 21.62 -12.65 -9.88
CA LEU A 154 22.59 -11.60 -10.21
C LEU A 154 23.11 -11.83 -11.63
N GLU A 155 22.94 -10.84 -12.48
CA GLU A 155 23.61 -10.78 -13.77
C GLU A 155 25.01 -10.19 -13.66
N ALA A 156 25.79 -10.37 -14.73
CA ALA A 156 27.06 -9.70 -14.84
C ALA A 156 26.89 -8.17 -14.77
N PRO A 157 27.81 -7.44 -14.11
CA PRO A 157 27.72 -6.00 -14.01
C PRO A 157 27.64 -5.36 -15.40
N VAL A 158 26.70 -4.43 -15.58
CA VAL A 158 26.65 -3.61 -16.80
C VAL A 158 27.87 -2.70 -16.79
N MET A 159 28.80 -3.00 -17.65
CA MET A 159 29.98 -2.13 -17.86
C MET A 159 29.54 -0.97 -18.75
N ASN A 160 29.40 0.21 -18.16
CA ASN A 160 29.25 1.43 -18.96
C ASN A 160 30.59 1.72 -19.63
N ASN A 161 30.62 1.60 -20.95
CA ASN A 161 31.71 2.03 -21.79
C ASN A 161 31.67 3.54 -22.02
#